data_2d5fd012ab59a688612ba266fd1be78d
#
_entry.id   2d5fd012ab59a688612ba266fd1be78d
#
_cell.length_a   1.000
_cell.length_b   1.000
_cell.length_c   1.000
_cell.angle_alpha   90.00
_cell.angle_beta   90.00
_cell.angle_gamma   90.00
#
_symmetry.space_group_name_H-M   'P 1'
#
loop_
_entity.id
_entity.type
_entity.pdbx_description
1 polymer ?
#
loop_
_entity_poly.entity_id
_entity_poly.type
_entity_poly.pdbx_seq_one_letter_code
_entity_poly.pdbx_strand_id
1 'polypeptide(L)'
;MTAKKYVFKPEMCETMISMGLEGASQKMIWSALGINKDVARTWCKNHPEFADALELAKVHSQAYWERELLANVGNKAFNSRLAEIALRGQFQEDYKETREQKVEGKVDVVIDFSGAVNDLIKQLK
;
A
#
# COMPACT_ATOMS: atom_id res chain seq x y z
N MET A 1 -13.77 -21.97 23.99
CA MET A 1 -13.28 -20.64 23.71
C MET A 1 -14.33 -19.82 23.02
N THR A 2 -14.56 -18.65 23.52
CA THR A 2 -15.53 -17.77 22.89
C THR A 2 -14.91 -17.07 21.71
N ALA A 3 -15.61 -17.11 20.61
CA ALA A 3 -15.16 -16.37 19.44
C ALA A 3 -15.21 -14.88 19.75
N LYS A 4 -14.14 -14.19 19.41
CA LYS A 4 -14.10 -12.77 19.60
C LYS A 4 -15.12 -12.12 18.66
N LYS A 5 -15.94 -11.27 19.21
CA LYS A 5 -16.94 -10.59 18.42
C LYS A 5 -16.37 -9.26 17.93
N TYR A 6 -16.33 -9.10 16.62
CA TYR A 6 -15.84 -7.88 15.98
C TYR A 6 -17.02 -7.01 15.61
N VAL A 7 -16.97 -5.75 16.03
CA VAL A 7 -18.03 -4.81 15.74
C VAL A 7 -17.46 -3.64 14.95
N PHE A 8 -18.05 -3.37 13.80
CA PHE A 8 -17.65 -2.23 13.00
C PHE A 8 -18.18 -0.94 13.62
N LYS A 9 -17.31 0.07 13.68
CA LYS A 9 -17.68 1.40 14.16
C LYS A 9 -17.25 2.44 13.11
N PRO A 10 -18.12 3.42 12.84
CA PRO A 10 -17.80 4.42 11.81
C PRO A 10 -16.50 5.17 12.03
N GLU A 11 -16.10 5.41 13.27
CA GLU A 11 -14.84 6.10 13.54
C GLU A 11 -13.62 5.32 13.08
N MET A 12 -13.77 4.04 12.82
CA MET A 12 -12.68 3.23 12.26
C MET A 12 -12.29 3.70 10.88
N CYS A 13 -13.23 4.26 10.14
CA CYS A 13 -12.94 4.80 8.80
C CYS A 13 -11.95 5.95 8.89
N GLU A 14 -12.14 6.86 9.84
CA GLU A 14 -11.23 7.98 10.04
C GLU A 14 -9.85 7.50 10.46
N THR A 15 -9.83 6.50 11.32
CA THR A 15 -8.55 5.91 11.76
C THR A 15 -7.78 5.33 10.57
N MET A 16 -8.48 4.60 9.70
CA MET A 16 -7.83 4.02 8.52
C MET A 16 -7.27 5.09 7.60
N ILE A 17 -8.04 6.12 7.34
CA ILE A 17 -7.61 7.20 6.45
C ILE A 17 -6.39 7.91 7.05
N SER A 18 -6.45 8.21 8.34
CA SER A 18 -5.35 8.86 9.03
C SER A 18 -4.07 8.03 8.97
N MET A 19 -4.20 6.73 9.19
CA MET A 19 -3.04 5.84 9.12
C MET A 19 -2.49 5.76 7.71
N GLY A 20 -3.38 5.75 6.72
CA GLY A 20 -2.95 5.75 5.32
C GLY A 20 -2.12 6.98 4.99
N LEU A 21 -2.49 8.14 5.51
CA LEU A 21 -1.75 9.37 5.29
C LEU A 21 -0.32 9.28 5.84
N GLU A 22 -0.10 8.40 6.79
CA GLU A 22 1.22 8.17 7.37
C GLU A 22 1.96 7.00 6.74
N GLY A 23 1.40 6.41 5.70
CA GLY A 23 2.04 5.33 4.97
C GLY A 23 1.85 3.96 5.58
N ALA A 24 0.86 3.79 6.45
CA ALA A 24 0.64 2.50 7.11
C ALA A 24 0.22 1.43 6.11
N SER A 25 0.69 0.21 6.37
CA SER A 25 0.28 -0.94 5.58
C SER A 25 -1.09 -1.44 6.06
N GLN A 26 -1.70 -2.30 5.26
CA GLN A 26 -2.97 -2.90 5.66
C GLN A 26 -2.84 -3.68 6.96
N LYS A 27 -1.75 -4.40 7.13
CA LYS A 27 -1.52 -5.13 8.39
C LYS A 27 -1.46 -4.20 9.59
N MET A 28 -0.82 -3.06 9.44
CA MET A 28 -0.77 -2.08 10.52
C MET A 28 -2.16 -1.57 10.85
N ILE A 29 -2.97 -1.34 9.82
CA ILE A 29 -4.34 -0.87 10.00
C ILE A 29 -5.17 -1.94 10.71
N TRP A 30 -5.08 -3.21 10.27
CA TRP A 30 -5.83 -4.29 10.92
C TRP A 30 -5.41 -4.43 12.38
N SER A 31 -4.13 -4.30 12.65
CA SER A 31 -3.62 -4.37 14.02
C SER A 31 -4.19 -3.26 14.87
N ALA A 32 -4.22 -2.05 14.34
CA ALA A 32 -4.74 -0.90 15.08
C ALA A 32 -6.24 -1.03 15.37
N LEU A 33 -6.98 -1.60 14.41
CA LEU A 33 -8.42 -1.81 14.59
C LEU A 33 -8.74 -3.06 15.39
N GLY A 34 -7.75 -3.90 15.64
CA GLY A 34 -7.95 -5.13 16.39
C GLY A 34 -8.71 -6.18 15.60
N ILE A 35 -8.55 -6.21 14.29
CA ILE A 35 -9.23 -7.16 13.42
C ILE A 35 -8.21 -7.93 12.60
N ASN A 36 -8.71 -8.93 11.89
CA ASN A 36 -7.87 -9.67 10.96
C ASN A 36 -8.35 -9.44 9.53
N LYS A 37 -7.62 -10.00 8.60
CA LYS A 37 -7.88 -9.85 7.18
C LYS A 37 -9.27 -10.33 6.78
N ASP A 38 -9.74 -11.44 7.38
CA ASP A 38 -11.03 -12.00 7.03
C ASP A 38 -12.18 -11.12 7.51
N VAL A 39 -12.04 -10.55 8.70
CA VAL A 39 -13.02 -9.61 9.22
C VAL A 39 -13.08 -8.37 8.33
N ALA A 40 -11.91 -7.88 7.92
CA ALA A 40 -11.84 -6.73 7.02
C ALA A 40 -12.54 -7.01 5.71
N ARG A 41 -12.33 -8.20 5.14
CA ARG A 41 -12.98 -8.59 3.89
C ARG A 41 -14.49 -8.62 4.04
N THR A 42 -14.96 -9.17 5.14
CA THR A 42 -16.40 -9.23 5.42
C THR A 42 -16.99 -7.83 5.57
N TRP A 43 -16.30 -6.96 6.29
CA TRP A 43 -16.77 -5.59 6.48
C TRP A 43 -16.79 -4.81 5.16
N CYS A 44 -15.87 -5.08 4.26
CA CYS A 44 -15.90 -4.44 2.95
C CYS A 44 -17.17 -4.79 2.18
N LYS A 45 -17.67 -6.00 2.37
CA LYS A 45 -18.90 -6.43 1.72
C LYS A 45 -20.14 -5.84 2.37
N ASN A 46 -20.12 -5.75 3.69
CA ASN A 46 -21.32 -5.38 4.47
C ASN A 46 -21.40 -3.88 4.76
N HIS A 47 -20.30 -3.19 4.70
CA HIS A 47 -20.23 -1.76 5.05
C HIS A 47 -19.53 -1.01 3.94
N PRO A 48 -20.28 -0.42 2.99
CA PRO A 48 -19.67 0.32 1.88
C PRO A 48 -18.74 1.43 2.35
N GLU A 49 -19.07 2.10 3.45
CA GLU A 49 -18.22 3.15 3.99
C GLU A 49 -16.85 2.63 4.43
N PHE A 50 -16.80 1.39 4.91
CA PHE A 50 -15.54 0.78 5.28
C PHE A 50 -14.69 0.50 4.04
N ALA A 51 -15.32 -0.02 3.00
CA ALA A 51 -14.64 -0.30 1.75
C ALA A 51 -14.10 0.97 1.12
N ASP A 52 -14.89 2.04 1.11
CA ASP A 52 -14.47 3.31 0.56
C ASP A 52 -13.32 3.91 1.35
N ALA A 53 -13.40 3.83 2.68
CA ALA A 53 -12.33 4.34 3.54
C ALA A 53 -11.02 3.56 3.33
N LEU A 54 -11.13 2.26 3.15
CA LEU A 54 -9.96 1.43 2.90
C LEU A 54 -9.29 1.81 1.58
N GLU A 55 -10.09 2.00 0.53
CA GLU A 55 -9.55 2.41 -0.76
C GLU A 55 -8.83 3.75 -0.64
N LEU A 56 -9.44 4.69 0.05
CA LEU A 56 -8.83 6.00 0.24
C LEU A 56 -7.54 5.89 1.05
N ALA A 57 -7.54 5.06 2.09
CA ALA A 57 -6.35 4.83 2.89
C ALA A 57 -5.21 4.24 2.05
N LYS A 58 -5.54 3.33 1.14
CA LYS A 58 -4.56 2.73 0.26
C LYS A 58 -3.95 3.77 -0.69
N VAL A 59 -4.78 4.63 -1.24
CA VAL A 59 -4.32 5.69 -2.13
C VAL A 59 -3.37 6.64 -1.37
N HIS A 60 -3.76 7.04 -0.17
CA HIS A 60 -2.92 7.91 0.65
C HIS A 60 -1.60 7.24 1.02
N SER A 61 -1.63 5.97 1.35
CA SER A 61 -0.43 5.24 1.73
C SER A 61 0.53 5.14 0.55
N GLN A 62 0.01 4.84 -0.63
CA GLN A 62 0.84 4.80 -1.82
C GLN A 62 1.45 6.15 -2.12
N ALA A 63 0.65 7.21 -2.03
CA ALA A 63 1.12 8.57 -2.26
C ALA A 63 2.21 8.95 -1.25
N TYR A 64 2.06 8.51 -0.01
CA TYR A 64 3.07 8.75 1.03
C TYR A 64 4.41 8.17 0.60
N TRP A 65 4.43 6.90 0.22
CA TRP A 65 5.68 6.24 -0.13
C TRP A 65 6.28 6.80 -1.41
N GLU A 66 5.44 7.17 -2.36
CA GLU A 66 5.92 7.79 -3.60
C GLU A 66 6.56 9.14 -3.31
N ARG A 67 5.94 9.95 -2.44
CA ARG A 67 6.52 11.22 -2.04
C ARG A 67 7.84 11.05 -1.31
N GLU A 68 7.92 10.04 -0.42
CA GLU A 68 9.16 9.77 0.30
C GLU A 68 10.27 9.40 -0.67
N LEU A 69 9.94 8.60 -1.65
CA LEU A 69 10.92 8.19 -2.66
C LEU A 69 11.42 9.41 -3.44
N LEU A 70 10.51 10.25 -3.88
CA LEU A 70 10.85 11.46 -4.62
C LEU A 70 11.68 12.43 -3.79
N ALA A 71 11.28 12.61 -2.54
CA ALA A 71 11.96 13.55 -1.66
C ALA A 71 13.39 13.12 -1.32
N ASN A 72 13.67 11.83 -1.45
CA ASN A 72 14.97 11.29 -1.07
C ASN A 72 15.84 10.89 -2.26
N VAL A 73 15.49 11.34 -3.45
CA VAL A 73 16.32 11.10 -4.62
C VAL A 73 17.67 11.74 -4.36
N GLY A 74 18.73 10.95 -4.48
CA GLY A 74 20.08 11.43 -4.22
C GLY A 74 20.49 11.40 -2.77
N ASN A 75 19.60 11.08 -1.86
CA ASN A 75 19.93 10.98 -0.45
C ASN A 75 20.52 9.60 -0.16
N LYS A 76 21.82 9.57 0.11
CA LYS A 76 22.53 8.32 0.35
C LYS A 76 22.11 7.62 1.63
N ALA A 77 21.57 8.36 2.58
CA ALA A 77 21.10 7.77 3.83
C ALA A 77 19.75 7.08 3.69
N PHE A 78 19.01 7.42 2.64
CA PHE A 78 17.70 6.83 2.41
C PHE A 78 17.85 5.44 1.80
N ASN A 79 17.13 4.49 2.34
CA ASN A 79 17.16 3.12 1.82
C ASN A 79 16.10 2.95 0.74
N SER A 80 16.48 3.22 -0.48
CA SER A 80 15.56 3.14 -1.62
C SER A 80 15.07 1.71 -1.86
N ARG A 81 15.91 0.72 -1.53
CA ARG A 81 15.51 -0.66 -1.67
C ARG A 81 14.36 -1.00 -0.73
N LEU A 82 14.41 -0.47 0.48
CA LEU A 82 13.33 -0.70 1.44
C LEU A 82 12.03 -0.06 0.96
N ALA A 83 12.11 1.15 0.41
CA ALA A 83 10.96 1.82 -0.15
C ALA A 83 10.41 1.04 -1.34
N GLU A 84 11.30 0.51 -2.16
CA GLU A 84 10.93 -0.32 -3.31
C GLU A 84 10.14 -1.55 -2.86
N ILE A 85 10.65 -2.23 -1.84
CA ILE A 85 9.99 -3.41 -1.31
C ILE A 85 8.61 -3.05 -0.77
N ALA A 86 8.51 -1.92 -0.07
CA ALA A 86 7.23 -1.47 0.48
C ALA A 86 6.21 -1.22 -0.62
N LEU A 87 6.61 -0.52 -1.67
CA LEU A 87 5.70 -0.22 -2.78
C LEU A 87 5.25 -1.49 -3.49
N ARG A 88 6.19 -2.37 -3.78
CA ARG A 88 5.86 -3.62 -4.48
C ARG A 88 5.00 -4.53 -3.62
N GLY A 89 5.29 -4.60 -2.34
CA GLY A 89 4.56 -5.48 -1.44
C GLY A 89 3.16 -5.01 -1.13
N GLN A 90 2.97 -3.70 -1.01
CA GLN A 90 1.68 -3.14 -0.64
C GLN A 90 0.78 -2.81 -1.83
N PHE A 91 1.39 -2.46 -2.96
CA PHE A 91 0.65 -1.96 -4.12
C PHE A 91 0.99 -2.77 -5.36
N GLN A 92 0.79 -4.06 -5.25
CA GLN A 92 1.16 -5.00 -6.31
C GLN A 92 0.51 -4.71 -7.65
N GLU A 93 -0.69 -4.14 -7.63
CA GLU A 93 -1.38 -3.84 -8.87
C GLU A 93 -0.63 -2.82 -9.70
N ASP A 94 0.00 -1.86 -9.04
CA ASP A 94 0.72 -0.78 -9.72
C ASP A 94 2.18 -1.10 -9.98
N TYR A 95 2.79 -1.91 -9.12
CA TYR A 95 4.23 -2.16 -9.15
C TYR A 95 4.59 -3.63 -9.27
N LYS A 96 3.63 -4.46 -9.63
CA LYS A 96 3.90 -5.89 -9.67
C LYS A 96 4.85 -6.24 -10.81
N GLU A 97 5.71 -7.19 -10.52
CA GLU A 97 6.50 -7.82 -11.55
C GLU A 97 5.66 -8.90 -12.17
N THR A 98 5.54 -8.86 -13.47
CA THR A 98 4.74 -9.84 -14.17
C THR A 98 5.55 -11.11 -14.34
N ARG A 99 5.39 -12.00 -13.39
CA ARG A 99 6.16 -13.24 -13.39
C ARG A 99 5.88 -14.12 -14.59
N GLU A 100 4.68 -14.02 -15.10
CA GLU A 100 4.33 -14.77 -16.30
C GLU A 100 5.18 -14.33 -17.49
N GLN A 101 5.77 -13.17 -17.44
CA GLN A 101 6.65 -12.68 -18.49
C GLN A 101 8.10 -13.11 -18.29
N LYS A 102 8.40 -13.75 -17.18
CA LYS A 102 9.78 -14.12 -16.88
C LYS A 102 10.38 -15.07 -17.87
N VAL A 103 9.55 -15.89 -18.48
CA VAL A 103 10.02 -16.88 -19.45
C VAL A 103 10.68 -16.19 -20.64
N GLU A 104 10.13 -15.08 -21.05
CA GLU A 104 10.64 -14.38 -22.24
C GLU A 104 11.20 -13.02 -21.93
N GLY A 105 10.88 -12.45 -20.80
CA GLY A 105 11.25 -11.08 -20.55
C GLY A 105 11.64 -10.81 -19.13
N LYS A 106 12.45 -11.66 -18.55
CA LYS A 106 12.86 -11.42 -17.18
C LYS A 106 13.63 -10.12 -16.98
N VAL A 107 14.25 -9.63 -18.04
CA VAL A 107 14.89 -8.33 -17.99
C VAL A 107 13.85 -7.23 -17.87
N ASP A 108 12.70 -7.44 -18.52
CA ASP A 108 11.62 -6.46 -18.51
C ASP A 108 11.02 -6.28 -17.13
N VAL A 109 11.02 -7.33 -16.32
CA VAL A 109 10.48 -7.26 -14.98
C VAL A 109 11.20 -6.20 -14.15
N VAL A 110 12.53 -6.17 -14.27
CA VAL A 110 13.33 -5.18 -13.56
C VAL A 110 13.11 -3.80 -14.15
N ILE A 111 13.03 -3.73 -15.47
CA ILE A 111 12.85 -2.47 -16.17
C ILE A 111 11.50 -1.83 -15.83
N ASP A 112 10.45 -2.65 -15.70
CA ASP A 112 9.12 -2.12 -15.40
C ASP A 112 9.11 -1.34 -14.10
N PHE A 113 9.71 -1.88 -13.06
CA PHE A 113 9.76 -1.16 -11.79
C PHE A 113 10.64 0.08 -11.91
N SER A 114 11.79 -0.07 -12.55
CA SER A 114 12.70 1.06 -12.77
C SER A 114 12.02 2.16 -13.58
N GLY A 115 11.18 1.76 -14.54
CA GLY A 115 10.44 2.69 -15.34
C GLY A 115 9.45 3.50 -14.51
N ALA A 116 8.75 2.84 -13.60
CA ALA A 116 7.81 3.54 -12.73
C ALA A 116 8.51 4.57 -11.87
N VAL A 117 9.63 4.21 -11.29
CA VAL A 117 10.43 5.13 -10.47
C VAL A 117 10.94 6.28 -11.31
N ASN A 118 11.45 5.99 -12.51
CA ASN A 118 11.97 7.03 -13.39
C ASN A 118 10.86 8.00 -13.81
N ASP A 119 9.65 7.51 -14.03
CA ASP A 119 8.54 8.38 -14.39
C ASP A 119 8.20 9.32 -13.24
N LEU A 120 8.23 8.82 -12.02
CA LEU A 120 8.00 9.66 -10.85
C LEU A 120 9.06 10.74 -10.75
N ILE A 121 10.31 10.39 -11.00
CA ILE A 121 11.41 11.34 -10.96
C ILE A 121 11.25 12.41 -12.02
N LYS A 122 10.83 12.01 -13.23
CA LYS A 122 10.61 12.96 -14.31
C LYS A 122 9.52 13.97 -13.98
N GLN A 123 8.53 13.57 -13.22
CA GLN A 123 7.46 14.49 -12.85
C GLN A 123 7.94 15.61 -11.93
N LEU A 124 9.08 15.41 -11.27
CA LEU A 124 9.68 16.43 -10.43
C LEU A 124 10.36 17.52 -11.24
N LYS A 125 10.76 17.20 -12.43
CA LYS A 125 11.44 18.14 -13.29
C LYS A 125 10.45 18.84 -14.18
#